data_34c6bea0ddaddcbf872a55a28a3ecafa
#
_entry.id   34c6bea0ddaddcbf872a55a28a3ecafa
#
_cell.length_a   1.000
_cell.length_b   1.000
_cell.length_c   1.000
_cell.angle_alpha   90.00
_cell.angle_beta   90.00
_cell.angle_gamma   90.00
#
_symmetry.space_group_name_H-M   'P 1'
#
loop_
_entity.id
_entity.type
_entity.pdbx_description
1 polymer ?
#
loop_
_entity_poly.entity_id
_entity_poly.type
_entity_poly.pdbx_seq_one_letter_code
_entity_poly.pdbx_strand_id
1 'polypeptide(L)'
;LLIKISDLLKGNVDANPLVLSGDIVTVLEAYPIYVIGGVARPGKIDSREQITLSRAISIAGGLLKKVEKDRIKIYRRGGGQAIIEADLEKIEAGSAEDPVLKPFDVVDVTVTGGRPRRLPPDPESVGRGAASGAFRPPLKIIE
;
A
#
# COMPACT_ATOMS: atom_id res chain seq x y z
N LEU A 1 -21.28 -15.40 3.17
CA LEU A 1 -21.83 -14.08 2.85
C LEU A 1 -20.71 -13.03 2.97
N LEU A 2 -20.53 -12.17 1.97
CA LEU A 2 -19.59 -11.06 1.99
C LEU A 2 -20.37 -9.76 2.13
N ILE A 3 -20.04 -8.99 3.15
CA ILE A 3 -20.71 -7.73 3.45
C ILE A 3 -19.68 -6.60 3.41
N LYS A 4 -20.01 -5.52 2.70
CA LYS A 4 -19.19 -4.32 2.72
C LYS A 4 -19.47 -3.53 4.00
N ILE A 5 -18.43 -3.28 4.79
CA ILE A 5 -18.55 -2.51 6.03
C ILE A 5 -19.11 -1.09 5.78
N SER A 6 -18.78 -0.49 4.63
CA SER A 6 -19.31 0.81 4.23
C SER A 6 -20.85 0.82 4.10
N ASP A 7 -21.44 -0.25 3.59
CA ASP A 7 -22.89 -0.36 3.42
C ASP A 7 -23.58 -0.63 4.76
N LEU A 8 -22.96 -1.43 5.62
CA LEU A 8 -23.40 -1.65 6.98
C LEU A 8 -23.43 -0.32 7.78
N LEU A 9 -22.36 0.49 7.70
CA LEU A 9 -22.26 1.78 8.40
C LEU A 9 -23.21 2.85 7.86
N LYS A 10 -23.65 2.73 6.60
CA LYS A 10 -24.68 3.58 6.01
C LYS A 10 -26.11 3.18 6.42
N GLY A 11 -26.25 2.11 7.22
CA GLY A 11 -27.55 1.61 7.67
C GLY A 11 -28.33 0.83 6.61
N ASN A 12 -27.65 0.30 5.59
CA ASN A 12 -28.30 -0.54 4.60
C ASN A 12 -28.77 -1.85 5.28
N VAL A 13 -30.08 -2.09 5.23
CA VAL A 13 -30.73 -3.24 5.90
C VAL A 13 -30.22 -4.56 5.33
N ASP A 14 -29.99 -4.62 4.01
CA ASP A 14 -29.51 -5.84 3.34
C ASP A 14 -28.04 -6.16 3.71
N ALA A 15 -27.30 -5.17 4.18
CA ALA A 15 -25.92 -5.34 4.63
C ALA A 15 -25.81 -5.72 6.11
N ASN A 16 -26.93 -5.82 6.82
CA ASN A 16 -26.97 -6.19 8.25
C ASN A 16 -27.75 -7.48 8.48
N PRO A 17 -27.19 -8.64 8.09
CA PRO A 17 -27.85 -9.92 8.30
C PRO A 17 -27.90 -10.29 9.78
N LEU A 18 -28.92 -11.07 10.14
CA LEU A 18 -29.03 -11.65 11.47
C LEU A 18 -27.91 -12.68 11.66
N VAL A 19 -27.14 -12.54 12.73
CA VAL A 19 -26.11 -13.50 13.13
C VAL A 19 -26.73 -14.53 14.05
N LEU A 20 -26.56 -15.80 13.73
CA LEU A 20 -27.10 -16.93 14.48
C LEU A 20 -26.00 -17.63 15.29
N SER A 21 -26.43 -18.43 16.24
CA SER A 21 -25.52 -19.27 17.04
C SER A 21 -24.79 -20.27 16.12
N GLY A 22 -23.46 -20.26 16.17
CA GLY A 22 -22.59 -21.08 15.30
C GLY A 22 -22.04 -20.35 14.08
N ASP A 23 -22.50 -19.14 13.80
CA ASP A 23 -21.93 -18.33 12.73
C ASP A 23 -20.53 -17.81 13.09
N ILE A 24 -19.66 -17.75 12.08
CA ILE A 24 -18.31 -17.17 12.20
C ILE A 24 -18.30 -15.84 11.45
N VAL A 25 -18.05 -14.76 12.18
CA VAL A 25 -17.87 -13.42 11.60
C VAL A 25 -16.38 -13.13 11.49
N THR A 26 -15.88 -13.00 10.26
CA THR A 26 -14.49 -12.63 9.99
C THR A 26 -14.43 -11.20 9.45
N VAL A 27 -13.69 -10.35 10.13
CA VAL A 27 -13.42 -8.98 9.67
C VAL A 27 -12.03 -8.95 9.07
N LEU A 28 -11.95 -8.64 7.77
CA LEU A 28 -10.67 -8.50 7.08
C LEU A 28 -10.03 -7.16 7.46
N GLU A 29 -8.74 -7.21 7.77
CA GLU A 29 -7.95 -6.00 7.99
C GLU A 29 -7.75 -5.26 6.66
N ALA A 30 -7.80 -3.91 6.72
CA ALA A 30 -7.46 -3.09 5.56
C ALA A 30 -5.94 -3.14 5.34
N TYR A 31 -5.53 -3.63 4.18
CA TYR A 31 -4.11 -3.66 3.83
C TYR A 31 -3.64 -2.30 3.32
N PRO A 32 -2.48 -1.84 3.78
CA PRO A 32 -1.97 -0.54 3.42
C PRO A 32 -1.47 -0.48 1.98
N ILE A 33 -1.55 0.73 1.42
CA ILE A 33 -0.85 1.16 0.22
C ILE A 33 0.21 2.17 0.67
N TYR A 34 1.35 2.19 0.03
CA TYR A 34 2.43 3.10 0.37
C TYR A 34 2.63 4.12 -0.76
N VAL A 35 2.67 5.39 -0.41
CA VAL A 35 3.00 6.47 -1.34
C VAL A 35 4.30 7.13 -0.89
N ILE A 36 5.29 7.13 -1.77
CA ILE A 36 6.63 7.63 -1.50
C ILE A 36 7.08 8.62 -2.58
N GLY A 37 8.13 9.35 -2.30
CA GLY A 37 8.72 10.28 -3.28
C GLY A 37 8.15 11.68 -3.21
N GLY A 38 7.85 12.25 -4.36
CA GLY A 38 7.50 13.66 -4.57
C GLY A 38 6.07 14.04 -4.22
N VAL A 39 5.54 13.57 -3.09
CA VAL A 39 4.24 13.97 -2.55
C VAL A 39 4.39 14.78 -1.27
N ALA A 40 3.39 15.55 -0.92
CA ALA A 40 3.46 16.43 0.25
C ALA A 40 3.56 15.66 1.58
N ARG A 41 2.90 14.51 1.67
CA ARG A 41 2.89 13.65 2.85
C ARG A 41 3.13 12.19 2.43
N PRO A 42 4.40 11.79 2.22
CA PRO A 42 4.71 10.40 1.92
C PRO A 42 4.41 9.51 3.13
N GLY A 43 3.88 8.33 2.90
CA GLY A 43 3.56 7.41 3.97
C GLY A 43 2.60 6.31 3.58
N LYS A 44 2.08 5.68 4.60
CA LYS A 44 1.09 4.60 4.52
C LYS A 44 -0.32 5.20 4.38
N ILE A 45 -1.12 4.62 3.50
CA ILE A 45 -2.54 4.91 3.34
C ILE A 45 -3.31 3.63 3.64
N ASP A 46 -4.07 3.63 4.71
CA ASP A 46 -5.00 2.55 5.04
C ASP A 46 -6.31 2.79 4.32
N SER A 47 -6.63 1.98 3.32
CA SER A 47 -7.89 2.09 2.60
C SER A 47 -8.76 0.85 2.81
N ARG A 48 -9.99 1.09 3.20
CA ARG A 48 -11.02 0.05 3.31
C ARG A 48 -11.75 -0.19 1.99
N GLU A 49 -11.60 0.71 1.04
CA GLU A 49 -12.19 0.66 -0.29
C GLU A 49 -11.09 0.65 -1.35
N GLN A 50 -11.44 0.22 -2.54
CA GLN A 50 -10.54 0.34 -3.67
C GLN A 50 -10.27 1.82 -3.96
N ILE A 51 -9.02 2.19 -4.00
CA ILE A 51 -8.59 3.55 -4.36
C ILE A 51 -7.77 3.51 -5.64
N THR A 52 -7.88 4.58 -6.40
CA THR A 52 -7.11 4.79 -7.61
C THR A 52 -5.82 5.56 -7.32
N LEU A 53 -4.92 5.60 -8.29
CA LEU A 53 -3.65 6.32 -8.19
C LEU A 53 -3.86 7.81 -7.89
N SER A 54 -4.74 8.47 -8.63
CA SER A 54 -5.00 9.91 -8.45
C SER A 54 -5.54 10.20 -7.05
N ARG A 55 -6.44 9.34 -6.55
CA ARG A 55 -6.99 9.46 -5.21
C ARG A 55 -5.93 9.25 -4.12
N ALA A 56 -5.03 8.27 -4.30
CA ALA A 56 -3.94 8.03 -3.35
C ALA A 56 -2.98 9.23 -3.27
N ILE A 57 -2.63 9.83 -4.41
CA ILE A 57 -1.80 11.03 -4.46
C ILE A 57 -2.52 12.21 -3.76
N SER A 58 -3.82 12.37 -3.98
CA SER A 58 -4.62 13.41 -3.31
C SER A 58 -4.63 13.25 -1.79
N ILE A 59 -4.79 12.01 -1.28
CA ILE A 59 -4.72 11.69 0.15
C ILE A 59 -3.32 12.01 0.71
N ALA A 60 -2.27 11.75 -0.08
CA ALA A 60 -0.90 12.11 0.26
C ALA A 60 -0.60 13.62 0.20
N GLY A 61 -1.64 14.45 -0.01
CA GLY A 61 -1.54 15.90 -0.03
C GLY A 61 -1.13 16.49 -1.37
N GLY A 62 -1.19 15.70 -2.44
CA GLY A 62 -0.84 16.12 -3.79
C GLY A 62 0.66 16.04 -4.08
N LEU A 63 1.02 16.41 -5.30
CA LEU A 63 2.40 16.40 -5.80
C LEU A 63 3.18 17.63 -5.38
N LEU A 64 4.48 17.48 -5.17
CA LEU A 64 5.41 18.59 -5.00
C LEU A 64 5.73 19.26 -6.35
N LYS A 65 6.29 20.49 -6.30
CA LYS A 65 6.55 21.32 -7.50
C LYS A 65 7.58 20.74 -8.49
N LYS A 66 8.46 19.83 -8.05
CA LYS A 66 9.56 19.29 -8.87
C LYS A 66 9.44 17.78 -8.97
N VAL A 67 8.39 17.29 -9.63
CA VAL A 67 8.13 15.86 -9.83
C VAL A 67 7.92 15.55 -11.31
N GLU A 68 8.25 14.33 -11.70
CA GLU A 68 7.94 13.77 -13.01
C GLU A 68 6.53 13.18 -12.97
N LYS A 69 5.53 13.93 -13.44
CA LYS A 69 4.13 13.50 -13.43
C LYS A 69 3.84 12.42 -14.46
N ASP A 70 4.65 12.36 -15.51
CA ASP A 70 4.58 11.41 -16.62
C ASP A 70 5.15 10.03 -16.28
N ARG A 71 5.85 9.90 -15.14
CA ARG A 71 6.57 8.68 -14.74
C ARG A 71 6.35 8.29 -13.28
N ILE A 72 5.11 8.05 -12.94
CA ILE A 72 4.78 7.50 -11.63
C ILE A 72 4.86 5.97 -11.73
N LYS A 73 5.61 5.35 -10.82
CA LYS A 73 5.80 3.91 -10.79
C LYS A 73 4.98 3.30 -9.67
N ILE A 74 4.21 2.28 -10.01
CA ILE A 74 3.48 1.47 -9.04
C ILE A 74 4.17 0.12 -8.99
N TYR A 75 4.79 -0.18 -7.86
CA TYR A 75 5.39 -1.48 -7.61
C TYR A 75 4.36 -2.38 -6.98
N ARG A 76 3.95 -3.40 -7.71
CA ARG A 76 2.94 -4.38 -7.29
C ARG A 76 3.60 -5.71 -6.96
N ARG A 77 3.28 -6.25 -5.79
CA ARG A 77 3.70 -7.57 -5.34
C ARG A 77 2.52 -8.54 -5.44
N GLY A 78 2.79 -9.74 -5.93
CA GLY A 78 1.77 -10.79 -6.09
C GLY A 78 1.90 -11.50 -7.44
N GLY A 79 2.38 -12.73 -7.44
CA GLY A 79 2.54 -13.54 -8.64
C GLY A 79 3.68 -13.16 -9.58
N GLY A 80 4.58 -12.29 -9.15
CA GLY A 80 5.69 -11.69 -9.88
C GLY A 80 5.79 -10.21 -9.55
N GLN A 81 7.00 -9.67 -9.56
CA GLN A 81 7.22 -8.24 -9.34
C GLN A 81 6.80 -7.48 -10.62
N ALA A 82 5.65 -6.80 -10.57
CA ALA A 82 5.18 -5.99 -11.68
C ALA A 82 5.41 -4.51 -11.38
N ILE A 83 5.98 -3.80 -12.36
CA ILE A 83 6.10 -2.34 -12.33
C ILE A 83 5.11 -1.80 -13.34
N ILE A 84 4.17 -0.99 -12.87
CA ILE A 84 3.18 -0.31 -13.69
C ILE A 84 3.61 1.15 -13.75
N GLU A 85 3.87 1.67 -14.95
CA GLU A 85 4.13 3.08 -15.15
C GLU A 85 2.82 3.80 -15.47
N ALA A 86 2.58 4.92 -14.81
CA ALA A 86 1.37 5.71 -14.98
C ALA A 86 1.75 7.18 -15.22
N ASP A 87 1.02 7.81 -16.12
CA ASP A 87 1.13 9.22 -16.48
C ASP A 87 -0.05 9.98 -15.88
N LEU A 88 0.20 10.72 -14.81
CA LEU A 88 -0.86 11.43 -14.10
C LEU A 88 -1.45 12.57 -14.95
N GLU A 89 -0.66 13.21 -15.80
CA GLU A 89 -1.17 14.29 -16.67
C GLU A 89 -2.19 13.75 -17.66
N LYS A 90 -1.95 12.57 -18.23
CA LYS A 90 -2.91 11.90 -19.11
C LYS A 90 -4.14 11.41 -18.37
N ILE A 91 -3.98 10.93 -17.13
CA ILE A 91 -5.10 10.52 -16.29
C ILE A 91 -5.98 11.73 -15.94
N GLU A 92 -5.38 12.85 -15.51
CA GLU A 92 -6.10 14.09 -15.21
C GLU A 92 -6.80 14.68 -16.46
N ALA A 93 -6.20 14.52 -17.64
CA ALA A 93 -6.80 14.93 -18.90
C ALA A 93 -7.89 13.94 -19.44
N GLY A 94 -8.10 12.80 -18.76
CA GLY A 94 -9.03 11.77 -19.19
C GLY A 94 -8.57 10.96 -20.42
N SER A 95 -7.28 11.07 -20.79
CA SER A 95 -6.68 10.36 -21.95
C SER A 95 -6.11 9.00 -21.57
N ALA A 96 -5.95 8.72 -20.28
CA ALA A 96 -5.50 7.43 -19.77
C ALA A 96 -6.39 6.97 -18.62
N GLU A 97 -6.45 5.65 -18.42
CA GLU A 97 -7.19 5.04 -17.32
C GLU A 97 -6.45 5.28 -15.98
N ASP A 98 -7.19 5.61 -14.94
CA ASP A 98 -6.65 5.76 -13.59
C ASP A 98 -6.52 4.38 -12.92
N PRO A 99 -5.29 3.87 -12.73
CA PRO A 99 -5.10 2.51 -12.26
C PRO A 99 -5.58 2.34 -10.82
N VAL A 100 -6.35 1.27 -10.61
CA VAL A 100 -6.78 0.84 -9.28
C VAL A 100 -5.62 0.21 -8.54
N LEU A 101 -5.34 0.73 -7.36
CA LEU A 101 -4.29 0.22 -6.48
C LEU A 101 -4.75 -1.02 -5.72
N LYS A 102 -3.83 -1.95 -5.53
CA LYS A 102 -4.04 -3.18 -4.77
C LYS A 102 -3.36 -3.09 -3.39
N PRO A 103 -3.76 -3.93 -2.44
CA PRO A 103 -3.07 -4.07 -1.17
C PRO A 103 -1.56 -4.23 -1.35
N PHE A 104 -0.79 -3.52 -0.54
CA PHE A 104 0.68 -3.48 -0.54
C PHE A 104 1.35 -2.88 -1.79
N ASP A 105 0.60 -2.26 -2.70
CA ASP A 105 1.21 -1.50 -3.78
C ASP A 105 2.04 -0.35 -3.19
N VAL A 106 3.19 -0.09 -3.81
CA VAL A 106 4.04 1.05 -3.50
C VAL A 106 4.02 2.00 -4.69
N VAL A 107 3.48 3.17 -4.49
CA VAL A 107 3.46 4.26 -5.48
C VAL A 107 4.69 5.12 -5.24
N ASP A 108 5.59 5.17 -6.22
CA ASP A 108 6.79 6.00 -6.19
C ASP A 108 6.68 7.15 -7.18
N VAL A 109 6.63 8.35 -6.64
CA VAL A 109 6.60 9.60 -7.42
C VAL A 109 8.02 10.12 -7.55
N THR A 110 8.59 10.02 -8.74
CA THR A 110 9.96 10.45 -9.01
C THR A 110 10.09 11.97 -8.88
N VAL A 111 11.09 12.42 -8.11
CA VAL A 111 11.45 13.84 -8.02
C VAL A 111 12.46 14.16 -9.10
N THR A 112 12.23 15.22 -9.88
CA THR A 112 13.13 15.66 -10.94
C THR A 112 14.53 15.92 -10.39
N GLY A 113 15.53 15.21 -10.93
CA GLY A 113 16.93 15.29 -10.46
C GLY A 113 17.20 14.48 -9.18
N GLY A 114 16.24 13.73 -8.67
CA GLY A 114 16.42 12.83 -7.54
C GLY A 114 17.12 11.53 -7.96
N ARG A 115 17.90 10.95 -7.04
CA ARG A 115 18.44 9.59 -7.24
C ARG A 115 17.29 8.58 -7.12
N PRO A 116 17.27 7.50 -7.93
CA PRO A 116 16.30 6.45 -7.78
C PRO A 116 16.36 5.89 -6.35
N ARG A 117 15.24 5.89 -5.65
CA ARG A 117 15.14 5.32 -4.30
C ARG A 117 15.15 3.81 -4.39
N ARG A 118 15.87 3.18 -3.46
CA ARG A 118 15.72 1.74 -3.26
C ARG A 118 14.33 1.48 -2.67
N LEU A 119 13.62 0.51 -3.23
CA LEU A 119 12.37 0.01 -2.64
C LEU A 119 12.58 -0.35 -1.17
N PRO A 120 11.60 -0.05 -0.31
CA PRO A 120 11.64 -0.57 1.04
C PRO A 120 11.70 -2.11 0.99
N PRO A 121 12.49 -2.72 1.90
CA PRO A 121 12.59 -4.18 1.96
C PRO A 121 11.22 -4.79 2.21
N ASP A 122 10.97 -5.96 1.64
CA ASP A 122 9.76 -6.72 1.86
C ASP A 122 9.54 -6.95 3.35
N PRO A 123 8.34 -6.70 3.89
CA PRO A 123 8.03 -7.06 5.27
C PRO A 123 8.22 -8.56 5.53
N GLU A 124 8.07 -9.42 4.53
CA GLU A 124 8.38 -10.85 4.63
C GLU A 124 9.88 -11.17 4.57
N SER A 125 10.71 -10.31 3.97
CA SER A 125 12.15 -10.53 3.89
C SER A 125 12.86 -10.20 5.21
N VAL A 126 12.28 -9.34 6.05
CA VAL A 126 12.83 -8.99 7.36
C VAL A 126 12.78 -10.17 8.34
N GLY A 127 11.81 -11.08 8.16
CA GLY A 127 11.67 -12.28 9.00
C GLY A 127 12.67 -13.41 8.67
N ARG A 128 13.24 -13.42 7.47
CA ARG A 128 14.16 -14.51 7.05
C ARG A 128 15.66 -14.21 7.29
N GLY A 129 16.01 -12.95 7.54
CA GLY A 129 17.41 -12.53 7.77
C GLY A 129 17.88 -12.55 9.23
N ALA A 130 16.99 -12.72 10.18
CA ALA A 130 17.31 -12.61 11.61
C ALA A 130 17.78 -13.93 12.26
N ALA A 131 17.85 -15.02 11.53
CA ALA A 131 18.20 -16.35 12.08
C ALA A 131 19.68 -16.73 11.96
N SER A 132 20.57 -15.82 11.53
CA SER A 132 22.01 -16.10 11.45
C SER A 132 22.88 -15.22 12.35
N GLY A 133 22.27 -14.64 13.37
CA GLY A 133 23.03 -14.06 14.49
C GLY A 133 23.52 -15.18 15.40
N ALA A 134 24.79 -15.55 15.28
CA ALA A 134 25.44 -16.53 16.14
C ALA A 134 25.15 -16.18 17.61
N PHE A 135 24.37 -17.03 18.27
CA PHE A 135 24.24 -17.04 19.71
C PHE A 135 25.63 -17.32 20.29
N ARG A 136 26.30 -16.31 20.80
CA ARG A 136 27.51 -16.46 21.64
C ARG A 136 27.03 -16.82 23.05
N PRO A 137 27.29 -18.04 23.51
CA PRO A 137 27.00 -18.36 24.91
C PRO A 137 27.88 -17.50 25.83
N PRO A 138 27.39 -17.13 27.02
CA PRO A 138 28.19 -16.35 27.98
C PRO A 138 29.42 -17.15 28.39
N LEU A 139 30.55 -16.44 28.47
CA LEU A 139 31.80 -16.99 28.98
C LEU A 139 31.60 -17.53 30.38
N LYS A 140 31.94 -18.81 30.60
CA LYS A 140 32.05 -19.39 31.95
C LYS A 140 33.21 -18.71 32.65
N ILE A 141 32.90 -18.04 33.75
CA ILE A 141 33.90 -17.64 34.74
C ILE A 141 34.25 -18.91 35.53
N ILE A 142 35.50 -19.33 35.49
CA ILE A 142 36.04 -20.40 36.32
C ILE A 142 36.65 -19.70 37.53
N GLU A 143 36.16 -20.05 38.73
CA GLU A 143 36.85 -19.76 40.00
C GLU A 143 38.00 -20.73 40.15
#